data_b0de4f34f44470b3df5b380c2cbf9b0d
#
_entry.id   b0de4f34f44470b3df5b380c2cbf9b0d
#
_cell.length_a   1.000
_cell.length_b   1.000
_cell.length_c   1.000
_cell.angle_alpha   90.00
_cell.angle_beta   90.00
_cell.angle_gamma   90.00
#
_symmetry.space_group_name_H-M   'P 1'
#
loop_
_entity.id
_entity.type
_entity.pdbx_description
1 polymer ?
#
loop_
_entity_poly.entity_id
_entity_poly.type
_entity_poly.pdbx_seq_one_letter_code
_entity_poly.pdbx_strand_id
1 'polypeptide(L)'
;MDFDFTDKEEAFRKEVRAWLEANVPDDLRGRAFASSRADVDEVRRLRAWQKTMWEAGYVGMNWPKEFGGRGASLTEQIILFQEMARAESPQFVNRGGLSMLGPTLMKYGTPAQHTRHLQKILTADELWCQGFSEPNAGSDLANLQTRGVLDGEHFVVNGQKVWTSMAHVADWCFLLVRTNPDAPKHKGISFLLVDMTTPGITVRPLRQLTGEAEFNEVFFDNVRVPRDNLVGKVHEGWAVAITTLAYERDLLTFIRHIALRNALHRFVRLVRERGHGGDPLVRQKVAALWIGEQALQMNAYRSLTKILRGGEPGPEGSTSKLFWSQVDQELALAATDVLGPYGQIAEGSSWAPDDGQWEFYELLARASGIRAGTTEILKNILGERVLGLPKD
;
A
#
# COMPACT_ATOMS: atom_id res chain seq x y z
N MET A 1 -0.77 17.76 -24.85
CA MET A 1 -0.31 16.68 -23.96
C MET A 1 -0.58 15.41 -24.72
N ASP A 2 0.44 14.66 -25.04
CA ASP A 2 0.33 13.39 -25.73
C ASP A 2 0.14 12.31 -24.65
N PHE A 3 -0.93 11.50 -24.76
CA PHE A 3 -1.24 10.42 -23.83
C PHE A 3 -1.04 9.05 -24.47
N ASP A 4 -0.58 9.03 -25.73
CA ASP A 4 -0.34 7.78 -26.43
C ASP A 4 1.00 7.17 -25.97
N PHE A 5 1.02 5.86 -25.88
CA PHE A 5 2.24 5.11 -25.60
C PHE A 5 3.06 4.95 -26.89
N THR A 6 4.37 4.94 -26.74
CA THR A 6 5.28 4.64 -27.86
C THR A 6 5.09 3.20 -28.34
N ASP A 7 5.52 2.91 -29.58
CA ASP A 7 5.48 1.54 -30.14
C ASP A 7 6.19 0.51 -29.23
N LYS A 8 7.28 0.93 -28.56
CA LYS A 8 8.01 0.10 -27.61
C LYS A 8 7.16 -0.21 -26.36
N GLU A 9 6.49 0.79 -25.82
CA GLU A 9 5.61 0.64 -24.65
C GLU A 9 4.37 -0.18 -24.98
N GLU A 10 3.80 -0.03 -26.18
CA GLU A 10 2.70 -0.87 -26.65
C GLU A 10 3.14 -2.33 -26.92
N ALA A 11 4.36 -2.55 -27.40
CA ALA A 11 4.92 -3.89 -27.54
C ALA A 11 5.08 -4.54 -26.15
N PHE A 12 5.60 -3.81 -25.17
CA PHE A 12 5.71 -4.26 -23.78
C PHE A 12 4.34 -4.55 -23.17
N ARG A 13 3.33 -3.71 -23.41
CA ARG A 13 1.94 -3.97 -22.99
C ARG A 13 1.42 -5.31 -23.51
N LYS A 14 1.64 -5.59 -24.78
CA LYS A 14 1.20 -6.87 -25.40
C LYS A 14 1.92 -8.07 -24.78
N GLU A 15 3.23 -7.94 -24.53
CA GLU A 15 4.04 -8.96 -23.84
C GLU A 15 3.47 -9.28 -22.46
N VAL A 16 3.31 -8.25 -21.61
CA VAL A 16 2.79 -8.38 -20.24
C VAL A 16 1.38 -8.97 -20.25
N ARG A 17 0.53 -8.50 -21.15
CA ARG A 17 -0.85 -9.01 -21.31
C ARG A 17 -0.89 -10.49 -21.59
N ALA A 18 -0.16 -10.93 -22.62
CA ALA A 18 -0.12 -12.33 -23.00
C ALA A 18 0.43 -13.22 -21.88
N TRP A 19 1.47 -12.73 -21.18
CA TRP A 19 2.04 -13.46 -20.06
C TRP A 19 1.06 -13.60 -18.90
N LEU A 20 0.37 -12.52 -18.50
CA LEU A 20 -0.62 -12.55 -17.42
C LEU A 20 -1.80 -13.45 -17.75
N GLU A 21 -2.30 -13.40 -18.99
CA GLU A 21 -3.41 -14.27 -19.45
C GLU A 21 -3.06 -15.75 -19.34
N ALA A 22 -1.80 -16.11 -19.57
CA ALA A 22 -1.32 -17.49 -19.53
C ALA A 22 -0.94 -17.97 -18.10
N ASN A 23 -0.61 -17.06 -17.18
CA ASN A 23 0.05 -17.44 -15.93
C ASN A 23 -0.72 -17.05 -14.65
N VAL A 24 -1.72 -16.14 -14.69
CA VAL A 24 -2.49 -15.79 -13.48
C VAL A 24 -3.28 -17.00 -13.00
N PRO A 25 -3.04 -17.49 -11.75
CA PRO A 25 -3.76 -18.63 -11.22
C PRO A 25 -5.26 -18.36 -11.08
N ASP A 26 -6.10 -19.29 -11.55
CA ASP A 26 -7.55 -19.10 -11.56
C ASP A 26 -8.13 -18.95 -10.15
N ASP A 27 -7.57 -19.64 -9.16
CA ASP A 27 -7.99 -19.59 -7.76
C ASP A 27 -7.61 -18.28 -7.05
N LEU A 28 -6.71 -17.50 -7.64
CA LEU A 28 -6.31 -16.16 -7.15
C LEU A 28 -6.91 -15.02 -7.99
N ARG A 29 -7.56 -15.32 -9.11
CA ARG A 29 -8.14 -14.33 -10.03
C ARG A 29 -9.41 -13.70 -9.46
N GLY A 30 -9.60 -12.42 -9.73
CA GLY A 30 -10.88 -11.74 -9.46
C GLY A 30 -11.12 -11.28 -8.03
N ARG A 31 -10.19 -11.49 -7.13
CA ARG A 31 -10.29 -11.03 -5.73
C ARG A 31 -9.96 -9.54 -5.60
N ALA A 32 -10.68 -8.67 -6.34
CA ALA A 32 -10.33 -7.27 -6.52
C ALA A 32 -10.43 -6.42 -5.24
N PHE A 33 -11.30 -6.78 -4.31
CA PHE A 33 -11.46 -6.09 -3.03
C PHE A 33 -10.84 -6.87 -1.85
N ALA A 34 -10.43 -8.11 -2.07
CA ALA A 34 -9.68 -8.85 -1.08
C ALA A 34 -8.31 -8.18 -0.92
N SER A 35 -8.23 -7.21 -0.02
CA SER A 35 -7.00 -7.00 0.70
C SER A 35 -6.71 -8.35 1.31
N SER A 36 -5.52 -8.89 1.08
CA SER A 36 -5.05 -10.12 1.68
C SER A 36 -5.87 -10.54 2.91
N ARG A 37 -6.85 -11.41 2.73
CA ARG A 37 -7.35 -12.21 3.85
C ARG A 37 -6.10 -12.88 4.34
N ALA A 38 -5.62 -12.50 5.48
CA ALA A 38 -4.32 -12.92 5.95
C ALA A 38 -4.31 -14.38 6.46
N ASP A 39 -5.00 -15.25 5.74
CA ASP A 39 -4.90 -16.69 5.85
C ASP A 39 -3.51 -17.16 5.41
N VAL A 40 -2.86 -17.94 6.24
CA VAL A 40 -1.50 -18.47 6.01
C VAL A 40 -1.40 -19.21 4.67
N ASP A 41 -2.44 -19.96 4.28
CA ASP A 41 -2.45 -20.70 3.02
C ASP A 41 -2.60 -19.79 1.81
N GLU A 42 -3.39 -18.72 1.92
CA GLU A 42 -3.48 -17.70 0.87
C GLU A 42 -2.15 -16.95 0.74
N VAL A 43 -1.54 -16.56 1.83
CA VAL A 43 -0.21 -15.90 1.82
C VAL A 43 0.84 -16.78 1.16
N ARG A 44 0.83 -18.10 1.41
CA ARG A 44 1.74 -19.04 0.74
C ARG A 44 1.55 -19.04 -0.78
N ARG A 45 0.30 -19.04 -1.27
CA ARG A 45 -0.02 -18.97 -2.71
C ARG A 45 0.38 -17.63 -3.31
N LEU A 46 0.16 -16.53 -2.59
CA LEU A 46 0.57 -15.18 -3.03
C LEU A 46 2.10 -15.02 -3.06
N ARG A 47 2.86 -15.64 -2.13
CA ARG A 47 4.33 -15.71 -2.20
C ARG A 47 4.78 -16.46 -3.47
N ALA A 48 4.17 -17.62 -3.76
CA ALA A 48 4.49 -18.39 -4.96
C ALA A 48 4.18 -17.58 -6.23
N TRP A 49 3.05 -16.88 -6.27
CA TRP A 49 2.69 -16.00 -7.37
C TRP A 49 3.70 -14.85 -7.55
N GLN A 50 4.09 -14.16 -6.47
CA GLN A 50 5.10 -13.10 -6.56
C GLN A 50 6.42 -13.65 -7.08
N LYS A 51 6.83 -14.85 -6.66
CA LYS A 51 8.06 -15.51 -7.14
C LYS A 51 7.98 -15.81 -8.64
N THR A 52 6.88 -16.35 -9.12
CA THR A 52 6.62 -16.57 -10.57
C THR A 52 6.73 -15.27 -11.37
N MET A 53 6.15 -14.18 -10.87
CA MET A 53 6.28 -12.86 -11.48
C MET A 53 7.72 -12.32 -11.43
N TRP A 54 8.47 -12.61 -10.37
CA TRP A 54 9.88 -12.24 -10.27
C TRP A 54 10.74 -12.99 -11.28
N GLU A 55 10.54 -14.28 -11.44
CA GLU A 55 11.23 -15.10 -12.46
C GLU A 55 10.99 -14.61 -13.88
N ALA A 56 9.80 -14.06 -14.14
CA ALA A 56 9.46 -13.38 -15.39
C ALA A 56 9.99 -11.93 -15.49
N GLY A 57 10.62 -11.41 -14.42
CA GLY A 57 11.19 -10.07 -14.37
C GLY A 57 10.17 -8.94 -14.14
N TYR A 58 8.98 -9.23 -13.61
CA TYR A 58 7.92 -8.24 -13.39
C TYR A 58 7.85 -7.70 -11.95
N VAL A 59 8.65 -8.24 -11.01
CA VAL A 59 8.75 -7.72 -9.65
C VAL A 59 9.94 -6.78 -9.52
N GLY A 60 9.74 -5.65 -8.85
CA GLY A 60 10.81 -4.66 -8.65
C GLY A 60 11.38 -4.09 -9.95
N MET A 61 10.57 -3.99 -11.00
CA MET A 61 11.00 -3.58 -12.33
C MET A 61 11.76 -2.25 -12.34
N ASN A 62 11.33 -1.29 -11.52
CA ASN A 62 11.94 0.05 -11.40
C ASN A 62 13.22 0.06 -10.54
N TRP A 63 13.53 -1.02 -9.84
CA TRP A 63 14.77 -1.08 -9.07
C TRP A 63 15.99 -1.08 -10.01
N PRO A 64 17.11 -0.45 -9.62
CA PRO A 64 18.36 -0.54 -10.35
C PRO A 64 18.79 -2.01 -10.56
N LYS A 65 19.47 -2.28 -11.68
CA LYS A 65 19.90 -3.65 -12.04
C LYS A 65 20.83 -4.26 -11.01
N GLU A 66 21.67 -3.44 -10.38
CA GLU A 66 22.61 -3.86 -9.32
C GLU A 66 21.89 -4.38 -8.07
N PHE A 67 20.61 -4.04 -7.89
CA PHE A 67 19.75 -4.51 -6.79
C PHE A 67 18.70 -5.55 -7.25
N GLY A 68 18.86 -6.12 -8.43
CA GLY A 68 18.01 -7.19 -8.96
C GLY A 68 16.77 -6.74 -9.72
N GLY A 69 16.61 -5.44 -9.98
CA GLY A 69 15.56 -4.91 -10.82
C GLY A 69 15.92 -4.88 -12.30
N ARG A 70 15.02 -4.38 -13.15
CA ARG A 70 15.25 -4.19 -14.59
C ARG A 70 15.73 -2.78 -14.95
N GLY A 71 15.64 -1.82 -14.02
CA GLY A 71 15.80 -0.40 -14.30
C GLY A 71 14.73 0.11 -15.28
N ALA A 72 13.53 -0.47 -15.20
CA ALA A 72 12.41 -0.14 -16.06
C ALA A 72 11.92 1.30 -15.81
N SER A 73 11.39 1.91 -16.86
CA SER A 73 10.77 3.23 -16.76
C SER A 73 9.52 3.21 -15.89
N LEU A 74 9.14 4.36 -15.37
CA LEU A 74 7.88 4.51 -14.64
C LEU A 74 6.67 4.20 -15.54
N THR A 75 6.75 4.49 -16.84
CA THR A 75 5.70 4.14 -17.81
C THR A 75 5.53 2.63 -17.93
N GLU A 76 6.63 1.87 -18.07
CA GLU A 76 6.59 0.40 -18.12
C GLU A 76 5.99 -0.18 -16.82
N GLN A 77 6.28 0.41 -15.67
CA GLN A 77 5.69 0.00 -14.39
C GLN A 77 4.17 0.26 -14.34
N ILE A 78 3.72 1.41 -14.83
CA ILE A 78 2.29 1.73 -14.94
C ILE A 78 1.58 0.76 -15.86
N ILE A 79 2.17 0.43 -17.02
CA ILE A 79 1.64 -0.55 -17.95
C ILE A 79 1.47 -1.91 -17.27
N LEU A 80 2.48 -2.38 -16.52
CA LEU A 80 2.37 -3.62 -15.75
C LEU A 80 1.16 -3.59 -14.81
N PHE A 81 0.98 -2.54 -14.01
CA PHE A 81 -0.15 -2.45 -13.07
C PHE A 81 -1.51 -2.36 -13.79
N GLN A 82 -1.57 -1.69 -14.95
CA GLN A 82 -2.79 -1.66 -15.77
C GLN A 82 -3.15 -3.06 -16.27
N GLU A 83 -2.17 -3.82 -16.77
CA GLU A 83 -2.42 -5.16 -17.28
C GLU A 83 -2.68 -6.17 -16.14
N MET A 84 -2.02 -6.04 -14.98
CA MET A 84 -2.37 -6.83 -13.80
C MET A 84 -3.83 -6.61 -13.37
N ALA A 85 -4.27 -5.34 -13.35
CA ALA A 85 -5.65 -4.99 -13.00
C ALA A 85 -6.64 -5.51 -14.04
N ARG A 86 -6.32 -5.43 -15.35
CA ARG A 86 -7.14 -5.99 -16.43
C ARG A 86 -7.28 -7.50 -16.34
N ALA A 87 -6.18 -8.18 -16.01
CA ALA A 87 -6.15 -9.64 -15.86
C ALA A 87 -6.74 -10.10 -14.52
N GLU A 88 -7.21 -9.19 -13.69
CA GLU A 88 -7.64 -9.45 -12.31
C GLU A 88 -6.59 -10.24 -11.48
N SER A 89 -5.31 -9.97 -11.76
CA SER A 89 -4.17 -10.58 -11.07
C SER A 89 -4.09 -10.14 -9.62
N PRO A 90 -3.68 -11.01 -8.69
CA PRO A 90 -3.37 -10.61 -7.33
C PRO A 90 -2.29 -9.53 -7.28
N GLN A 91 -2.37 -8.67 -6.29
CA GLN A 91 -1.31 -7.72 -5.98
C GLN A 91 -0.09 -8.47 -5.39
N PHE A 92 1.08 -7.83 -5.44
CA PHE A 92 2.27 -8.35 -4.75
C PHE A 92 2.01 -8.47 -3.25
N VAL A 93 2.30 -9.64 -2.68
CA VAL A 93 2.10 -9.89 -1.25
C VAL A 93 3.05 -9.07 -0.39
N ASN A 94 4.27 -8.83 -0.85
CA ASN A 94 5.32 -8.07 -0.15
C ASN A 94 5.35 -6.58 -0.53
N ARG A 95 4.18 -5.94 -0.58
CA ARG A 95 4.11 -4.52 -0.98
C ARG A 95 4.97 -3.60 -0.11
N GLY A 96 4.94 -3.79 1.22
CA GLY A 96 5.77 -3.01 2.15
C GLY A 96 7.26 -3.18 1.89
N GLY A 97 7.70 -4.40 1.61
CA GLY A 97 9.07 -4.69 1.20
C GLY A 97 9.44 -4.04 -0.13
N LEU A 98 8.61 -4.22 -1.15
CA LEU A 98 8.90 -3.77 -2.52
C LEU A 98 8.84 -2.25 -2.70
N SER A 99 7.79 -1.59 -2.17
CA SER A 99 7.54 -0.18 -2.44
C SER A 99 8.10 0.76 -1.37
N MET A 100 8.42 0.26 -0.18
CA MET A 100 8.87 1.08 0.94
C MET A 100 10.27 0.70 1.40
N LEU A 101 10.45 -0.51 1.96
CA LEU A 101 11.70 -0.90 2.57
C LEU A 101 12.84 -1.07 1.57
N GLY A 102 12.62 -1.75 0.42
CA GLY A 102 13.66 -1.97 -0.58
C GLY A 102 14.29 -0.66 -1.05
N PRO A 103 13.52 0.33 -1.54
CA PRO A 103 14.06 1.65 -1.88
C PRO A 103 14.74 2.36 -0.70
N THR A 104 14.23 2.18 0.52
CA THR A 104 14.86 2.72 1.73
C THR A 104 16.21 2.07 2.01
N LEU A 105 16.31 0.74 1.89
CA LEU A 105 17.58 0.03 2.06
C LEU A 105 18.59 0.44 0.97
N MET A 106 18.18 0.50 -0.29
CA MET A 106 19.06 0.97 -1.38
C MET A 106 19.68 2.34 -1.08
N LYS A 107 18.96 3.22 -0.38
CA LYS A 107 19.42 4.57 -0.04
C LYS A 107 20.22 4.66 1.26
N TYR A 108 19.81 3.93 2.29
CA TYR A 108 20.34 4.09 3.66
C TYR A 108 20.95 2.81 4.24
N GLY A 109 20.73 1.66 3.61
CA GLY A 109 21.24 0.37 4.06
C GLY A 109 22.73 0.19 3.83
N THR A 110 23.31 -0.74 4.56
CA THR A 110 24.68 -1.19 4.37
C THR A 110 24.77 -2.23 3.24
N PRO A 111 25.94 -2.46 2.62
CA PRO A 111 26.12 -3.53 1.65
C PRO A 111 25.72 -4.92 2.17
N ALA A 112 25.95 -5.19 3.45
CA ALA A 112 25.52 -6.44 4.09
C ALA A 112 23.98 -6.57 4.14
N GLN A 113 23.28 -5.48 4.47
CA GLN A 113 21.80 -5.43 4.46
C GLN A 113 21.25 -5.58 3.04
N HIS A 114 21.89 -4.99 2.03
CA HIS A 114 21.51 -5.17 0.61
C HIS A 114 21.59 -6.64 0.22
N THR A 115 22.74 -7.28 0.44
CA THR A 115 22.97 -8.70 0.11
C THR A 115 22.00 -9.61 0.84
N ARG A 116 21.69 -9.31 2.10
CA ARG A 116 20.84 -10.16 2.93
C ARG A 116 19.37 -10.12 2.52
N HIS A 117 18.83 -8.92 2.18
CA HIS A 117 17.39 -8.70 2.14
C HIS A 117 16.82 -8.39 0.75
N LEU A 118 17.54 -7.65 -0.12
CA LEU A 118 16.90 -7.10 -1.32
C LEU A 118 16.37 -8.19 -2.26
N GLN A 119 17.12 -9.25 -2.52
CA GLN A 119 16.65 -10.35 -3.37
C GLN A 119 15.46 -11.06 -2.73
N LYS A 120 15.49 -11.31 -1.42
CA LYS A 120 14.40 -11.99 -0.71
C LYS A 120 13.12 -11.16 -0.63
N ILE A 121 13.26 -9.82 -0.66
CA ILE A 121 12.11 -8.92 -0.82
C ILE A 121 11.45 -9.10 -2.19
N LEU A 122 12.25 -9.20 -3.25
CA LEU A 122 11.75 -9.39 -4.62
C LEU A 122 11.05 -10.75 -4.78
N THR A 123 11.64 -11.82 -4.26
CA THR A 123 11.11 -13.20 -4.35
C THR A 123 9.97 -13.48 -3.38
N ALA A 124 9.69 -12.58 -2.43
CA ALA A 124 8.82 -12.81 -1.27
C ALA A 124 9.27 -13.96 -0.35
N ASP A 125 10.57 -14.33 -0.38
CA ASP A 125 11.14 -15.25 0.61
C ASP A 125 11.20 -14.61 2.00
N GLU A 126 11.22 -13.26 2.07
CA GLU A 126 11.01 -12.48 3.30
C GLU A 126 9.83 -11.52 3.11
N LEU A 127 8.77 -11.67 3.91
CA LEU A 127 7.68 -10.70 4.00
C LEU A 127 7.96 -9.68 5.10
N TRP A 128 7.65 -8.42 4.82
CA TRP A 128 7.96 -7.30 5.69
C TRP A 128 6.71 -6.55 6.15
N CYS A 129 6.56 -6.39 7.46
CA CYS A 129 5.57 -5.51 8.06
C CYS A 129 6.19 -4.19 8.55
N GLN A 130 5.33 -3.18 8.73
CA GLN A 130 5.70 -1.83 9.13
C GLN A 130 5.34 -1.57 10.59
N GLY A 131 6.31 -1.40 11.47
CA GLY A 131 6.13 -1.09 12.88
C GLY A 131 6.30 0.41 13.17
N PHE A 132 5.36 1.27 12.71
CA PHE A 132 5.46 2.72 12.87
C PHE A 132 4.48 3.23 13.92
N SER A 133 3.18 3.16 13.63
CA SER A 133 2.11 3.72 14.48
C SER A 133 2.04 3.05 15.84
N GLU A 134 1.66 3.86 16.85
CA GLU A 134 1.36 3.41 18.22
C GLU A 134 -0.05 3.86 18.61
N PRO A 135 -0.67 3.32 19.66
CA PRO A 135 -1.99 3.74 20.10
C PRO A 135 -2.15 5.26 20.24
N ASN A 136 -1.10 5.96 20.68
CA ASN A 136 -1.09 7.40 20.87
C ASN A 136 -0.22 8.18 19.86
N ALA A 137 0.30 7.52 18.82
CA ALA A 137 1.17 8.13 17.82
C ALA A 137 0.85 7.61 16.40
N GLY A 138 -0.25 8.10 15.84
CA GLY A 138 -0.66 7.85 14.46
C GLY A 138 -0.27 9.02 13.55
N SER A 139 -1.10 10.06 13.44
CA SER A 139 -0.80 11.27 12.67
C SER A 139 0.40 12.04 13.24
N ASP A 140 0.54 12.10 14.56
CA ASP A 140 1.74 12.61 15.23
C ASP A 140 2.76 11.47 15.49
N LEU A 141 3.22 10.85 14.39
CA LEU A 141 4.13 9.71 14.44
C LEU A 141 5.43 10.01 15.21
N ALA A 142 5.93 11.25 15.14
CA ALA A 142 7.14 11.65 15.82
C ALA A 142 7.03 11.58 17.36
N ASN A 143 5.82 11.42 17.90
CA ASN A 143 5.58 11.24 19.34
C ASN A 143 5.64 9.76 19.79
N LEU A 144 6.15 8.87 18.97
CA LEU A 144 6.30 7.44 19.29
C LEU A 144 7.12 7.23 20.58
N GLN A 145 6.73 6.20 21.36
CA GLN A 145 7.27 5.90 22.69
C GLN A 145 7.96 4.52 22.77
N THR A 146 7.78 3.63 21.79
CA THR A 146 8.51 2.35 21.76
C THR A 146 10.01 2.60 21.90
N ARG A 147 10.61 2.14 22.99
CA ARG A 147 12.01 2.42 23.33
C ARG A 147 12.95 1.41 22.69
N GLY A 148 14.13 1.88 22.26
CA GLY A 148 15.25 1.03 21.84
C GLY A 148 16.51 1.50 22.59
N VAL A 149 16.94 0.77 23.60
CA VAL A 149 18.13 1.09 24.41
C VAL A 149 19.29 0.25 23.90
N LEU A 150 20.39 0.91 23.53
CA LEU A 150 21.60 0.20 23.12
C LEU A 150 22.27 -0.46 24.36
N ASP A 151 22.42 -1.79 24.31
CA ASP A 151 23.07 -2.63 25.30
C ASP A 151 24.10 -3.52 24.58
N GLY A 152 25.36 -3.12 24.64
CA GLY A 152 26.44 -3.76 23.90
C GLY A 152 26.17 -3.78 22.39
N GLU A 153 26.12 -4.97 21.81
CA GLU A 153 25.90 -5.20 20.37
C GLU A 153 24.40 -5.35 20.01
N HIS A 154 23.46 -4.99 20.91
CA HIS A 154 22.03 -5.11 20.67
C HIS A 154 21.27 -3.86 21.11
N PHE A 155 20.18 -3.57 20.42
CA PHE A 155 19.12 -2.72 20.94
C PHE A 155 18.12 -3.59 21.72
N VAL A 156 17.83 -3.22 22.96
CA VAL A 156 16.74 -3.81 23.75
C VAL A 156 15.48 -2.99 23.50
N VAL A 157 14.50 -3.61 22.85
CA VAL A 157 13.27 -2.93 22.42
C VAL A 157 12.12 -3.28 23.36
N ASN A 158 11.41 -2.24 23.81
CA ASN A 158 10.21 -2.36 24.64
C ASN A 158 9.15 -1.37 24.17
N GLY A 159 7.92 -1.83 23.99
CA GLY A 159 6.78 -0.99 23.58
C GLY A 159 5.71 -1.73 22.80
N GLN A 160 4.86 -0.96 22.14
CA GLN A 160 3.71 -1.49 21.38
C GLN A 160 3.58 -0.73 20.05
N LYS A 161 3.31 -1.47 18.99
CA LYS A 161 2.88 -0.94 17.69
C LYS A 161 1.45 -1.37 17.39
N VAL A 162 0.75 -0.59 16.60
CA VAL A 162 -0.63 -0.85 16.19
C VAL A 162 -0.82 -0.57 14.70
N TRP A 163 -1.85 -1.14 14.11
CA TRP A 163 -2.14 -1.05 12.66
C TRP A 163 -1.03 -1.64 11.79
N THR A 164 -0.30 -2.62 12.35
CA THR A 164 0.79 -3.30 11.66
C THR A 164 0.21 -4.34 10.71
N SER A 165 0.10 -3.97 9.41
CA SER A 165 -0.45 -4.86 8.39
C SER A 165 0.40 -6.12 8.26
N MET A 166 -0.25 -7.28 8.20
CA MET A 166 0.36 -8.58 7.93
C MET A 166 1.40 -9.05 8.97
N ALA A 167 1.49 -8.43 10.17
CA ALA A 167 2.51 -8.79 11.16
C ALA A 167 2.43 -10.25 11.62
N HIS A 168 1.25 -10.87 11.58
CA HIS A 168 1.03 -12.28 11.97
C HIS A 168 1.59 -13.30 10.95
N VAL A 169 1.95 -12.86 9.74
CA VAL A 169 2.56 -13.70 8.68
C VAL A 169 3.87 -13.13 8.15
N ALA A 170 4.30 -11.97 8.66
CA ALA A 170 5.56 -11.34 8.26
C ALA A 170 6.75 -12.03 8.92
N ASP A 171 7.84 -12.16 8.17
CA ASP A 171 9.12 -12.68 8.66
C ASP A 171 9.92 -11.57 9.35
N TRP A 172 9.78 -10.33 8.88
CA TRP A 172 10.55 -9.18 9.33
C TRP A 172 9.67 -7.94 9.52
N CYS A 173 10.12 -7.06 10.43
CA CYS A 173 9.50 -5.76 10.66
C CYS A 173 10.53 -4.64 10.49
N PHE A 174 10.20 -3.59 9.71
CA PHE A 174 10.94 -2.35 9.78
C PHE A 174 10.28 -1.44 10.81
N LEU A 175 11.04 -1.15 11.88
CA LEU A 175 10.54 -0.63 13.14
C LEU A 175 11.13 0.73 13.48
N LEU A 176 10.29 1.69 13.89
CA LEU A 176 10.73 2.94 14.51
C LEU A 176 10.74 2.81 16.03
N VAL A 177 11.87 3.20 16.64
CA VAL A 177 12.05 3.20 18.08
C VAL A 177 12.62 4.52 18.59
N ARG A 178 12.26 4.90 19.80
CA ARG A 178 12.83 6.03 20.54
C ARG A 178 14.14 5.60 21.18
N THR A 179 15.27 6.05 20.63
CA THR A 179 16.61 5.75 21.17
C THR A 179 17.19 6.87 22.00
N ASN A 180 16.65 8.10 21.90
CA ASN A 180 16.97 9.20 22.80
C ASN A 180 15.68 9.92 23.21
N PRO A 181 15.16 9.68 24.43
CA PRO A 181 13.91 10.30 24.90
C PRO A 181 14.05 11.80 25.22
N ASP A 182 15.26 12.27 25.49
CA ASP A 182 15.53 13.66 25.89
C ASP A 182 15.69 14.60 24.67
N ALA A 183 15.79 14.04 23.49
CA ALA A 183 15.90 14.80 22.24
C ALA A 183 14.53 15.36 21.79
N PRO A 184 14.51 16.46 21.01
CA PRO A 184 13.28 16.93 20.35
C PRO A 184 12.60 15.78 19.58
N LYS A 185 11.25 15.77 19.52
CA LYS A 185 10.47 14.61 19.07
C LYS A 185 10.86 14.03 17.69
N HIS A 186 11.34 14.85 16.76
CA HIS A 186 11.83 14.42 15.45
C HIS A 186 13.30 13.95 15.45
N LYS A 187 13.98 14.09 16.59
CA LYS A 187 15.34 13.60 16.81
C LYS A 187 15.30 12.48 17.86
N GLY A 188 16.34 11.66 17.91
CA GLY A 188 16.36 10.54 18.87
C GLY A 188 15.46 9.37 18.51
N ILE A 189 15.06 9.25 17.24
CA ILE A 189 14.38 8.08 16.65
C ILE A 189 15.39 7.29 15.83
N SER A 190 15.35 5.97 15.91
CA SER A 190 16.15 5.07 15.08
C SER A 190 15.24 4.12 14.29
N PHE A 191 15.76 3.63 13.17
CA PHE A 191 15.07 2.71 12.26
C PHE A 191 15.76 1.35 12.31
N LEU A 192 15.06 0.31 12.76
CA LEU A 192 15.60 -1.04 12.97
C LEU A 192 14.92 -2.07 12.07
N LEU A 193 15.69 -3.08 11.66
CA LEU A 193 15.18 -4.30 11.03
C LEU A 193 15.04 -5.38 12.10
N VAL A 194 13.84 -5.87 12.34
CA VAL A 194 13.52 -6.79 13.42
C VAL A 194 13.02 -8.10 12.83
N ASP A 195 13.69 -9.22 13.17
CA ASP A 195 13.21 -10.55 12.90
C ASP A 195 11.99 -10.85 13.78
N MET A 196 10.84 -11.16 13.17
CA MET A 196 9.58 -11.36 13.89
C MET A 196 9.55 -12.65 14.71
N THR A 197 10.54 -13.54 14.54
CA THR A 197 10.72 -14.74 15.34
C THR A 197 11.50 -14.50 16.64
N THR A 198 12.02 -13.27 16.83
CA THR A 198 12.81 -12.92 18.02
C THR A 198 11.97 -13.07 19.30
N PRO A 199 12.49 -13.75 20.34
CA PRO A 199 11.80 -13.89 21.63
C PRO A 199 11.38 -12.53 22.21
N GLY A 200 10.19 -12.48 22.82
CA GLY A 200 9.62 -11.26 23.40
C GLY A 200 8.69 -10.49 22.45
N ILE A 201 8.52 -10.95 21.21
CA ILE A 201 7.53 -10.40 20.28
C ILE A 201 6.21 -11.14 20.44
N THR A 202 5.13 -10.39 20.64
CA THR A 202 3.76 -10.93 20.65
C THR A 202 2.92 -10.18 19.63
N VAL A 203 2.30 -10.91 18.70
CA VAL A 203 1.40 -10.37 17.68
C VAL A 203 -0.03 -10.69 18.02
N ARG A 204 -0.90 -9.68 18.03
CA ARG A 204 -2.35 -9.83 18.26
C ARG A 204 -3.13 -9.26 17.09
N PRO A 205 -3.83 -10.10 16.30
CA PRO A 205 -4.69 -9.63 15.23
C PRO A 205 -5.80 -8.70 15.73
N LEU A 206 -6.06 -7.62 14.99
CA LEU A 206 -7.14 -6.68 15.26
C LEU A 206 -8.28 -6.93 14.28
N ARG A 207 -9.41 -7.42 14.81
CA ARG A 207 -10.62 -7.61 13.99
C ARG A 207 -11.17 -6.24 13.59
N GLN A 208 -11.28 -6.02 12.29
CA GLN A 208 -11.77 -4.81 11.68
C GLN A 208 -13.28 -4.85 11.45
N LEU A 209 -13.85 -3.72 10.99
CA LEU A 209 -15.25 -3.60 10.63
C LEU A 209 -15.67 -4.60 9.54
N THR A 210 -14.77 -4.93 8.62
CA THR A 210 -14.94 -5.95 7.57
C THR A 210 -15.01 -7.39 8.09
N GLY A 211 -14.75 -7.61 9.39
CA GLY A 211 -14.60 -8.93 9.97
C GLY A 211 -13.19 -9.53 9.85
N GLU A 212 -12.35 -8.98 8.99
CA GLU A 212 -10.98 -9.44 8.79
C GLU A 212 -10.02 -8.89 9.85
N ALA A 213 -8.84 -9.48 9.96
CA ALA A 213 -7.82 -9.14 10.95
C ALA A 213 -6.41 -9.04 10.33
N GLU A 214 -6.30 -8.32 9.20
CA GLU A 214 -5.00 -8.07 8.55
C GLU A 214 -4.10 -7.13 9.35
N PHE A 215 -4.68 -6.22 10.14
CA PHE A 215 -3.95 -5.36 11.06
C PHE A 215 -3.70 -6.04 12.38
N ASN A 216 -2.60 -5.67 13.01
CA ASN A 216 -2.17 -6.26 14.26
C ASN A 216 -1.69 -5.19 15.25
N GLU A 217 -1.84 -5.50 16.54
CA GLU A 217 -0.99 -4.99 17.60
C GLU A 217 0.26 -5.86 17.69
N VAL A 218 1.41 -5.22 17.85
CA VAL A 218 2.68 -5.91 18.05
C VAL A 218 3.33 -5.40 19.33
N PHE A 219 3.53 -6.28 20.28
CA PHE A 219 4.15 -5.99 21.57
C PHE A 219 5.60 -6.45 21.55
N PHE A 220 6.48 -5.63 22.08
CA PHE A 220 7.89 -5.89 22.24
C PHE A 220 8.23 -5.86 23.73
N ASP A 221 8.67 -6.97 24.29
CA ASP A 221 9.10 -7.13 25.68
C ASP A 221 10.54 -7.62 25.73
N ASN A 222 11.48 -6.72 26.04
CA ASN A 222 12.90 -6.95 26.07
C ASN A 222 13.47 -7.63 24.82
N VAL A 223 12.94 -7.27 23.64
CA VAL A 223 13.36 -7.83 22.36
C VAL A 223 14.77 -7.38 22.00
N ARG A 224 15.68 -8.32 21.81
CA ARG A 224 17.09 -8.06 21.48
C ARG A 224 17.29 -8.00 19.96
N VAL A 225 17.51 -6.80 19.45
CA VAL A 225 17.75 -6.56 18.01
C VAL A 225 19.23 -6.28 17.79
N PRO A 226 19.93 -7.02 16.94
CA PRO A 226 21.34 -6.79 16.65
C PRO A 226 21.60 -5.36 16.18
N ARG A 227 22.72 -4.78 16.59
CA ARG A 227 23.14 -3.44 16.21
C ARG A 227 23.28 -3.26 14.70
N ASP A 228 23.71 -4.32 14.00
CA ASP A 228 23.86 -4.34 12.54
C ASP A 228 22.53 -4.25 11.78
N ASN A 229 21.41 -4.43 12.47
CA ASN A 229 20.07 -4.25 11.93
C ASN A 229 19.60 -2.76 11.97
N LEU A 230 20.44 -1.83 12.39
CA LEU A 230 20.19 -0.40 12.29
C LEU A 230 20.30 0.06 10.83
N VAL A 231 19.28 0.76 10.33
CA VAL A 231 19.31 1.41 9.01
C VAL A 231 19.65 2.89 9.18
N GLY A 232 20.70 3.34 8.50
CA GLY A 232 21.23 4.69 8.66
C GLY A 232 22.02 4.83 9.97
N LYS A 233 21.82 5.94 10.68
CA LYS A 233 22.54 6.25 11.93
C LYS A 233 21.60 6.26 13.13
N VAL A 234 22.16 5.98 14.31
CA VAL A 234 21.45 6.09 15.58
C VAL A 234 20.92 7.52 15.74
N HIS A 235 19.67 7.67 16.18
CA HIS A 235 18.94 8.93 16.39
C HIS A 235 18.55 9.69 15.11
N GLU A 236 18.90 9.20 13.91
CA GLU A 236 18.57 9.83 12.62
C GLU A 236 17.45 9.08 11.83
N GLY A 237 16.79 8.11 12.46
CA GLY A 237 15.75 7.28 11.83
C GLY A 237 14.51 8.05 11.36
N TRP A 238 14.29 9.29 11.82
CA TRP A 238 13.19 10.12 11.34
C TRP A 238 13.35 10.48 9.85
N ALA A 239 14.56 10.83 9.43
CA ALA A 239 14.85 11.12 8.01
C ALA A 239 14.62 9.88 7.13
N VAL A 240 15.02 8.69 7.64
CA VAL A 240 14.77 7.40 6.98
C VAL A 240 13.26 7.15 6.86
N ALA A 241 12.50 7.35 7.95
CA ALA A 241 11.06 7.15 7.97
C ALA A 241 10.31 8.07 6.99
N ILE A 242 10.66 9.37 6.92
CA ILE A 242 10.04 10.31 5.97
C ILE A 242 10.31 9.89 4.52
N THR A 243 11.53 9.43 4.22
CA THR A 243 11.86 8.89 2.89
C THR A 243 11.05 7.62 2.59
N THR A 244 10.94 6.70 3.54
CA THR A 244 10.13 5.48 3.42
C THR A 244 8.66 5.79 3.10
N LEU A 245 8.09 6.78 3.82
CA LEU A 245 6.70 7.24 3.61
C LEU A 245 6.52 8.04 2.29
N ALA A 246 7.57 8.63 1.75
CA ALA A 246 7.52 9.27 0.43
C ALA A 246 7.38 8.21 -0.67
N TYR A 247 8.19 7.16 -0.64
CA TYR A 247 8.10 6.04 -1.58
C TYR A 247 6.72 5.35 -1.58
N GLU A 248 6.05 5.27 -0.42
CA GLU A 248 4.69 4.74 -0.33
C GLU A 248 3.71 5.55 -1.19
N ARG A 249 3.81 6.87 -1.19
CA ARG A 249 2.84 7.77 -1.83
C ARG A 249 2.92 7.80 -3.35
N ASP A 250 4.11 7.69 -3.91
CA ASP A 250 4.35 7.90 -5.33
C ASP A 250 3.65 6.88 -6.22
N LEU A 251 3.80 5.60 -5.93
CA LEU A 251 3.22 4.52 -6.71
C LEU A 251 1.72 4.32 -6.43
N LEU A 252 1.29 4.58 -5.19
CA LEU A 252 -0.10 4.36 -4.79
C LEU A 252 -1.10 5.23 -5.56
N THR A 253 -0.70 6.40 -6.05
CA THR A 253 -1.58 7.26 -6.85
C THR A 253 -2.05 6.56 -8.13
N PHE A 254 -1.16 5.85 -8.81
CA PHE A 254 -1.49 5.11 -10.04
C PHE A 254 -2.29 3.84 -9.75
N ILE A 255 -1.88 3.07 -8.74
CA ILE A 255 -2.58 1.83 -8.37
C ILE A 255 -4.00 2.12 -7.93
N ARG A 256 -4.22 3.19 -7.16
CA ARG A 256 -5.52 3.57 -6.63
C ARG A 256 -6.52 3.93 -7.72
N HIS A 257 -6.13 4.72 -8.73
CA HIS A 257 -7.07 5.07 -9.79
C HIS A 257 -7.43 3.86 -10.65
N ILE A 258 -6.47 2.95 -10.92
CA ILE A 258 -6.72 1.72 -11.68
C ILE A 258 -7.71 0.81 -10.92
N ALA A 259 -7.51 0.63 -9.61
CA ALA A 259 -8.41 -0.14 -8.77
C ALA A 259 -9.82 0.48 -8.74
N LEU A 260 -9.91 1.81 -8.60
CA LEU A 260 -11.18 2.53 -8.62
C LEU A 260 -11.90 2.38 -9.98
N ARG A 261 -11.18 2.44 -11.10
CA ARG A 261 -11.74 2.20 -12.44
C ARG A 261 -12.35 0.80 -12.55
N ASN A 262 -11.65 -0.22 -12.07
CA ASN A 262 -12.18 -1.58 -12.10
C ASN A 262 -13.44 -1.72 -11.22
N ALA A 263 -13.43 -1.12 -10.03
CA ALA A 263 -14.60 -1.07 -9.16
C ALA A 263 -15.78 -0.34 -9.83
N LEU A 264 -15.53 0.77 -10.52
CA LEU A 264 -16.54 1.51 -11.26
C LEU A 264 -17.12 0.69 -12.42
N HIS A 265 -16.31 -0.05 -13.17
CA HIS A 265 -16.79 -0.93 -14.22
C HIS A 265 -17.67 -2.05 -13.65
N ARG A 266 -17.31 -2.63 -12.51
CA ARG A 266 -18.13 -3.61 -11.80
C ARG A 266 -19.45 -2.98 -11.33
N PHE A 267 -19.41 -1.77 -10.80
CA PHE A 267 -20.62 -1.04 -10.41
C PHE A 267 -21.56 -0.76 -11.60
N VAL A 268 -21.03 -0.34 -12.74
CA VAL A 268 -21.84 -0.17 -13.97
C VAL A 268 -22.52 -1.47 -14.41
N ARG A 269 -21.81 -2.61 -14.30
CA ARG A 269 -22.37 -3.93 -14.57
C ARG A 269 -23.48 -4.26 -13.58
N LEU A 270 -23.24 -4.07 -12.28
CA LEU A 270 -24.24 -4.25 -11.21
C LEU A 270 -25.51 -3.45 -11.47
N VAL A 271 -25.40 -2.16 -11.82
CA VAL A 271 -26.53 -1.27 -12.16
C VAL A 271 -27.38 -1.86 -13.30
N ARG A 272 -26.74 -2.43 -14.33
CA ARG A 272 -27.42 -3.08 -15.45
C ARG A 272 -28.12 -4.36 -15.05
N GLU A 273 -27.43 -5.23 -14.33
CA GLU A 273 -27.95 -6.54 -13.88
C GLU A 273 -29.13 -6.39 -12.92
N ARG A 274 -29.14 -5.31 -12.11
CA ARG A 274 -30.23 -4.99 -11.19
C ARG A 274 -31.38 -4.19 -11.83
N GLY A 275 -31.29 -3.90 -13.13
CA GLY A 275 -32.35 -3.21 -13.86
C GLY A 275 -32.44 -1.69 -13.61
N HIS A 276 -31.45 -1.09 -12.92
CA HIS A 276 -31.45 0.33 -12.59
C HIS A 276 -30.86 1.24 -13.69
N GLY A 277 -30.48 0.68 -14.85
CA GLY A 277 -29.86 1.45 -15.94
C GLY A 277 -30.73 2.56 -16.54
N GLY A 278 -32.04 2.51 -16.34
CA GLY A 278 -33.01 3.56 -16.74
C GLY A 278 -33.28 4.62 -15.69
N ASP A 279 -32.90 4.41 -14.42
CA ASP A 279 -33.14 5.34 -13.33
C ASP A 279 -32.29 6.60 -13.49
N PRO A 280 -32.88 7.81 -13.58
CA PRO A 280 -32.15 9.04 -13.80
C PRO A 280 -31.21 9.39 -12.63
N LEU A 281 -31.57 9.05 -11.39
CA LEU A 281 -30.71 9.34 -10.22
C LEU A 281 -29.49 8.42 -10.21
N VAL A 282 -29.67 7.13 -10.50
CA VAL A 282 -28.56 6.18 -10.61
C VAL A 282 -27.63 6.56 -11.77
N ARG A 283 -28.19 6.98 -12.91
CA ARG A 283 -27.39 7.46 -14.05
C ARG A 283 -26.55 8.69 -13.69
N GLN A 284 -27.08 9.64 -12.92
CA GLN A 284 -26.33 10.81 -12.44
C GLN A 284 -25.20 10.40 -11.47
N LYS A 285 -25.45 9.44 -10.57
CA LYS A 285 -24.41 8.89 -9.70
C LYS A 285 -23.27 8.22 -10.51
N VAL A 286 -23.61 7.38 -11.49
CA VAL A 286 -22.62 6.76 -12.40
C VAL A 286 -21.81 7.83 -13.13
N ALA A 287 -22.46 8.86 -13.66
CA ALA A 287 -21.78 9.95 -14.38
C ALA A 287 -20.82 10.73 -13.47
N ALA A 288 -21.25 11.07 -12.25
CA ALA A 288 -20.39 11.76 -11.26
C ALA A 288 -19.15 10.92 -10.88
N LEU A 289 -19.35 9.63 -10.61
CA LEU A 289 -18.25 8.70 -10.29
C LEU A 289 -17.28 8.55 -11.46
N TRP A 290 -17.81 8.48 -12.70
CA TRP A 290 -16.99 8.42 -13.90
C TRP A 290 -16.15 9.69 -14.09
N ILE A 291 -16.74 10.88 -13.91
CA ILE A 291 -16.02 12.15 -13.93
C ILE A 291 -14.92 12.17 -12.86
N GLY A 292 -15.23 11.71 -11.65
CA GLY A 292 -14.27 11.62 -10.55
C GLY A 292 -13.08 10.71 -10.88
N GLU A 293 -13.34 9.53 -11.46
CA GLU A 293 -12.29 8.61 -11.89
C GLU A 293 -11.42 9.20 -13.01
N GLN A 294 -12.04 9.84 -14.02
CA GLN A 294 -11.30 10.51 -15.09
C GLN A 294 -10.41 11.64 -14.56
N ALA A 295 -10.91 12.45 -13.61
CA ALA A 295 -10.11 13.49 -12.97
C ALA A 295 -8.92 12.92 -12.20
N LEU A 296 -9.07 11.78 -11.53
CA LEU A 296 -7.98 11.06 -10.87
C LEU A 296 -6.94 10.55 -11.86
N GLN A 297 -7.37 10.00 -13.00
CA GLN A 297 -6.47 9.57 -14.06
C GLN A 297 -5.65 10.75 -14.60
N MET A 298 -6.29 11.89 -14.89
CA MET A 298 -5.58 13.08 -15.39
C MET A 298 -4.58 13.62 -14.36
N ASN A 299 -4.91 13.59 -13.07
CA ASN A 299 -4.00 13.94 -12.00
C ASN A 299 -2.81 12.98 -11.90
N ALA A 300 -3.04 11.67 -12.08
CA ALA A 300 -1.97 10.68 -12.14
C ALA A 300 -1.02 10.95 -13.31
N TYR A 301 -1.54 11.17 -14.51
CA TYR A 301 -0.72 11.52 -15.69
C TYR A 301 0.03 12.84 -15.53
N ARG A 302 -0.56 13.85 -14.88
CA ARG A 302 0.14 15.10 -14.55
C ARG A 302 1.35 14.84 -13.64
N SER A 303 1.18 14.03 -12.61
CA SER A 303 2.25 13.64 -11.69
C SER A 303 3.34 12.84 -12.43
N LEU A 304 2.95 11.88 -13.27
CA LEU A 304 3.87 11.13 -14.14
C LEU A 304 4.69 12.05 -15.03
N THR A 305 4.04 12.98 -15.74
CA THR A 305 4.70 13.93 -16.64
C THR A 305 5.75 14.77 -15.88
N LYS A 306 5.43 15.21 -14.66
CA LYS A 306 6.36 15.95 -13.80
C LYS A 306 7.61 15.12 -13.50
N ILE A 307 7.44 13.86 -13.09
CA ILE A 307 8.56 12.96 -12.76
C ILE A 307 9.40 12.64 -14.01
N LEU A 308 8.77 12.31 -15.14
CA LEU A 308 9.48 12.03 -16.40
C LEU A 308 10.30 13.23 -16.93
N ARG A 309 9.94 14.46 -16.53
CA ARG A 309 10.71 15.68 -16.82
C ARG A 309 11.79 15.99 -15.78
N GLY A 310 12.09 15.05 -14.88
CA GLY A 310 13.11 15.22 -13.84
C GLY A 310 12.63 16.00 -12.62
N GLY A 311 11.32 16.27 -12.49
CA GLY A 311 10.76 16.89 -11.29
C GLY A 311 10.54 15.86 -10.17
N GLU A 312 10.55 16.32 -8.93
CA GLU A 312 10.23 15.49 -7.77
C GLU A 312 8.73 15.55 -7.45
N PRO A 313 8.15 14.45 -6.89
CA PRO A 313 6.81 14.47 -6.32
C PRO A 313 6.69 15.56 -5.26
N GLY A 314 5.63 16.35 -5.34
CA GLY A 314 5.42 17.46 -4.44
C GLY A 314 4.18 17.30 -3.55
N PRO A 315 3.93 18.28 -2.65
CA PRO A 315 2.79 18.25 -1.74
C PRO A 315 1.44 18.22 -2.48
N GLU A 316 1.39 18.67 -3.74
CA GLU A 316 0.22 18.60 -4.61
C GLU A 316 -0.27 17.16 -4.85
N GLY A 317 0.60 16.15 -4.69
CA GLY A 317 0.22 14.72 -4.73
C GLY A 317 -0.82 14.35 -3.66
N SER A 318 -0.89 15.12 -2.56
CA SER A 318 -1.91 14.96 -1.52
C SER A 318 -3.33 15.17 -2.06
N THR A 319 -3.52 15.97 -3.12
CA THR A 319 -4.82 16.19 -3.77
C THR A 319 -5.38 14.88 -4.34
N SER A 320 -4.52 14.06 -4.96
CA SER A 320 -4.97 12.78 -5.56
C SER A 320 -5.48 11.81 -4.50
N LYS A 321 -4.77 11.70 -3.35
CA LYS A 321 -5.23 10.83 -2.26
C LYS A 321 -6.51 11.35 -1.60
N LEU A 322 -6.61 12.64 -1.36
CA LEU A 322 -7.79 13.26 -0.77
C LEU A 322 -9.02 13.01 -1.66
N PHE A 323 -8.90 13.32 -2.95
CA PHE A 323 -10.00 13.17 -3.90
C PHE A 323 -10.35 11.68 -4.14
N TRP A 324 -9.33 10.81 -4.29
CA TRP A 324 -9.56 9.38 -4.39
C TRP A 324 -10.38 8.83 -3.21
N SER A 325 -10.06 9.22 -1.98
CA SER A 325 -10.78 8.70 -0.81
C SER A 325 -12.25 9.10 -0.77
N GLN A 326 -12.62 10.24 -1.36
CA GLN A 326 -14.01 10.68 -1.51
C GLN A 326 -14.74 9.82 -2.55
N VAL A 327 -14.17 9.71 -3.76
CA VAL A 327 -14.80 8.95 -4.86
C VAL A 327 -14.90 7.46 -4.51
N ASP A 328 -13.92 6.91 -3.81
CA ASP A 328 -13.90 5.52 -3.33
C ASP A 328 -15.08 5.23 -2.38
N GLN A 329 -15.30 6.11 -1.40
CA GLN A 329 -16.44 6.00 -0.47
C GLN A 329 -17.79 6.23 -1.17
N GLU A 330 -17.87 7.18 -2.08
CA GLU A 330 -19.10 7.46 -2.84
C GLU A 330 -19.47 6.28 -3.75
N LEU A 331 -18.48 5.61 -4.37
CA LEU A 331 -18.71 4.44 -5.20
C LEU A 331 -19.22 3.25 -4.37
N ALA A 332 -18.58 2.98 -3.23
CA ALA A 332 -18.98 1.91 -2.33
C ALA A 332 -20.42 2.11 -1.82
N LEU A 333 -20.74 3.32 -1.37
CA LEU A 333 -22.09 3.69 -0.93
C LEU A 333 -23.13 3.57 -2.06
N ALA A 334 -22.79 4.04 -3.27
CA ALA A 334 -23.69 3.96 -4.42
C ALA A 334 -24.01 2.51 -4.80
N ALA A 335 -23.05 1.59 -4.66
CA ALA A 335 -23.28 0.16 -4.91
C ALA A 335 -24.23 -0.44 -3.86
N THR A 336 -24.04 -0.09 -2.59
CA THR A 336 -24.92 -0.53 -1.50
C THR A 336 -26.35 0.02 -1.68
N ASP A 337 -26.48 1.27 -2.08
CA ASP A 337 -27.79 1.90 -2.38
C ASP A 337 -28.52 1.15 -3.52
N VAL A 338 -27.82 0.80 -4.60
CA VAL A 338 -28.39 0.05 -5.75
C VAL A 338 -28.82 -1.35 -5.35
N LEU A 339 -28.09 -1.99 -4.44
CA LEU A 339 -28.41 -3.31 -3.92
C LEU A 339 -29.57 -3.29 -2.91
N GLY A 340 -29.85 -2.15 -2.28
CA GLY A 340 -30.87 -2.03 -1.24
C GLY A 340 -30.59 -2.99 -0.08
N PRO A 341 -31.60 -3.76 0.40
CA PRO A 341 -31.40 -4.69 1.52
C PRO A 341 -30.32 -5.75 1.28
N TYR A 342 -30.07 -6.12 0.03
CA TYR A 342 -29.04 -7.11 -0.34
C TYR A 342 -27.61 -6.57 -0.18
N GLY A 343 -27.42 -5.26 -0.12
CA GLY A 343 -26.12 -4.63 0.09
C GLY A 343 -25.55 -4.85 1.51
N GLN A 344 -26.34 -5.41 2.44
CA GLN A 344 -25.94 -5.72 3.82
C GLN A 344 -25.57 -7.21 3.99
N ILE A 345 -25.64 -8.01 2.93
CA ILE A 345 -25.41 -9.45 3.03
C ILE A 345 -23.94 -9.74 2.84
N ALA A 346 -23.32 -10.22 3.91
CA ALA A 346 -21.91 -10.58 3.93
C ALA A 346 -21.60 -11.86 3.13
N GLU A 347 -20.34 -12.09 2.86
CA GLU A 347 -19.81 -13.28 2.22
C GLU A 347 -20.28 -14.58 2.87
N GLY A 348 -20.37 -15.64 2.06
CA GLY A 348 -20.78 -16.98 2.50
C GLY A 348 -22.29 -17.20 2.51
N SER A 349 -23.11 -16.18 2.24
CA SER A 349 -24.55 -16.32 2.05
C SER A 349 -24.87 -16.56 0.56
N SER A 350 -25.75 -17.53 0.29
CA SER A 350 -26.25 -17.75 -1.09
C SER A 350 -27.09 -16.58 -1.64
N TRP A 351 -27.46 -15.62 -0.80
CA TRP A 351 -28.17 -14.40 -1.18
C TRP A 351 -27.26 -13.21 -1.41
N ALA A 352 -25.97 -13.35 -1.10
CA ALA A 352 -25.01 -12.25 -1.21
C ALA A 352 -24.68 -11.94 -2.69
N PRO A 353 -24.99 -10.73 -3.20
CA PRO A 353 -24.58 -10.33 -4.54
C PRO A 353 -23.06 -10.30 -4.64
N ASP A 354 -22.50 -10.82 -5.74
CA ASP A 354 -21.05 -10.90 -5.96
C ASP A 354 -20.31 -11.49 -4.73
N ASP A 355 -20.90 -12.51 -4.09
CA ASP A 355 -20.35 -13.16 -2.89
C ASP A 355 -20.02 -12.19 -1.74
N GLY A 356 -20.86 -11.15 -1.55
CA GLY A 356 -20.69 -10.17 -0.46
C GLY A 356 -19.58 -9.13 -0.67
N GLN A 357 -18.94 -9.10 -1.86
CA GLN A 357 -17.83 -8.18 -2.13
C GLN A 357 -18.23 -6.70 -2.01
N TRP A 358 -19.49 -6.33 -2.27
CA TRP A 358 -19.96 -4.95 -2.18
C TRP A 358 -20.16 -4.50 -0.73
N GLU A 359 -20.68 -5.38 0.12
CA GLU A 359 -20.77 -5.15 1.57
C GLU A 359 -19.34 -4.97 2.15
N PHE A 360 -18.45 -5.88 1.86
CA PHE A 360 -17.04 -5.81 2.25
C PHE A 360 -16.39 -4.50 1.79
N TYR A 361 -16.61 -4.11 0.54
CA TYR A 361 -16.05 -2.88 -0.02
C TYR A 361 -16.58 -1.63 0.69
N GLU A 362 -17.87 -1.58 1.01
CA GLU A 362 -18.48 -0.47 1.76
C GLU A 362 -17.82 -0.31 3.14
N LEU A 363 -17.66 -1.39 3.87
CA LEU A 363 -17.00 -1.38 5.18
C LEU A 363 -15.52 -0.99 5.08
N LEU A 364 -14.80 -1.50 4.08
CA LEU A 364 -13.39 -1.21 3.83
C LEU A 364 -13.18 0.26 3.44
N ALA A 365 -14.07 0.84 2.63
CA ALA A 365 -13.96 2.20 2.13
C ALA A 365 -14.03 3.25 3.24
N ARG A 366 -14.60 2.92 4.42
CA ARG A 366 -14.57 3.82 5.60
C ARG A 366 -13.15 4.19 6.00
N ALA A 367 -12.19 3.29 5.85
CA ALA A 367 -10.78 3.55 6.16
C ALA A 367 -10.08 4.44 5.12
N SER A 368 -10.64 4.66 3.94
CA SER A 368 -9.98 5.40 2.85
C SER A 368 -9.68 6.86 3.20
N GLY A 369 -10.49 7.49 4.05
CA GLY A 369 -10.25 8.84 4.57
C GLY A 369 -9.22 8.92 5.71
N ILE A 370 -8.81 7.77 6.28
CA ILE A 370 -7.99 7.68 7.50
C ILE A 370 -6.57 7.20 7.18
N ARG A 371 -6.44 6.05 6.52
CA ARG A 371 -5.15 5.40 6.23
C ARG A 371 -4.27 6.21 5.28
N ALA A 372 -2.95 6.06 5.39
CA ALA A 372 -1.93 6.72 4.55
C ALA A 372 -2.05 8.26 4.52
N GLY A 373 -2.28 8.85 5.69
CA GLY A 373 -2.55 10.28 5.89
C GLY A 373 -4.05 10.60 5.91
N THR A 374 -4.52 11.09 7.07
CA THR A 374 -5.94 11.44 7.21
C THR A 374 -6.35 12.59 6.30
N THR A 375 -7.64 12.70 6.01
CA THR A 375 -8.22 13.82 5.26
C THR A 375 -7.76 15.17 5.80
N GLU A 376 -7.72 15.32 7.13
CA GLU A 376 -7.31 16.54 7.84
C GLU A 376 -5.83 16.86 7.61
N ILE A 377 -4.95 15.86 7.78
CA ILE A 377 -3.50 16.01 7.53
C ILE A 377 -3.23 16.39 6.07
N LEU A 378 -3.95 15.79 5.12
CA LEU A 378 -3.78 16.13 3.71
C LEU A 378 -4.26 17.54 3.39
N LYS A 379 -5.38 17.99 4.00
CA LYS A 379 -5.85 19.36 3.90
C LYS A 379 -4.85 20.37 4.47
N ASN A 380 -4.24 20.05 5.64
CA ASN A 380 -3.18 20.88 6.20
C ASN A 380 -1.97 20.98 5.26
N ILE A 381 -1.50 19.85 4.71
CA ILE A 381 -0.41 19.85 3.74
C ILE A 381 -0.74 20.72 2.52
N LEU A 382 -1.94 20.61 1.98
CA LEU A 382 -2.40 21.41 0.84
C LEU A 382 -2.53 22.89 1.21
N GLY A 383 -3.13 23.22 2.34
CA GLY A 383 -3.27 24.58 2.83
C GLY A 383 -1.91 25.24 3.05
N GLU A 384 -1.06 24.63 3.84
CA GLU A 384 0.22 25.22 4.24
C GLU A 384 1.26 25.24 3.10
N ARG A 385 1.43 24.10 2.38
CA ARG A 385 2.57 23.91 1.46
C ARG A 385 2.23 24.18 0.00
N VAL A 386 0.96 24.13 -0.39
CA VAL A 386 0.53 24.39 -1.77
C VAL A 386 -0.09 25.78 -1.90
N LEU A 387 -0.99 26.14 -0.96
CA LEU A 387 -1.70 27.43 -0.98
C LEU A 387 -0.96 28.52 -0.18
N GLY A 388 0.04 28.17 0.62
CA GLY A 388 0.79 29.14 1.44
C GLY A 388 -0.02 29.77 2.58
N LEU A 389 -1.06 29.08 3.05
CA LEU A 389 -1.86 29.54 4.19
C LEU A 389 -1.05 29.48 5.49
N PRO A 390 -1.35 30.36 6.47
CA PRO A 390 -0.70 30.34 7.77
C PRO A 390 -0.81 28.97 8.42
N LYS A 391 0.23 28.61 9.15
CA LYS A 391 0.21 27.46 10.05
C LYS A 391 -0.18 27.95 11.43
N ASP A 392 -1.20 27.33 12.02
CA ASP A 392 -1.61 27.59 13.43
C ASP A 392 -0.59 27.00 14.42
#